data_e65ce88f1dc326516fc7aee8bf2d6c6f
#
_entry.id   e65ce88f1dc326516fc7aee8bf2d6c6f
#
_cell.length_a   1.000
_cell.length_b   1.000
_cell.length_c   1.000
_cell.angle_alpha   90.00
_cell.angle_beta   90.00
_cell.angle_gamma   90.00
#
_symmetry.space_group_name_H-M   'P 1'
#
loop_
_entity.id
_entity.type
_entity.pdbx_description
1 polymer ?
#
loop_
_entity_poly.entity_id
_entity_poly.type
_entity_poly.pdbx_seq_one_letter_code
_entity_poly.pdbx_strand_id
1 'polypeptide(L)'
;MTDGREASPPPPASPEDPSRAATDGHASLRVRHAAVLGRIAAAARACGRDPAGVALLAVSKTFDAGAVLALAVCGQLDFGENYVQEALAKRTEVGDRWRLQPARRPDQLVPPVWHFIGPLQSNKTRPIAETFDWVHSVDREKVARRLSEQRPASLAPLQVCIQVDVSGEATKSGCAPEDVPALARIIAGLPRLRLRGLMAIPAPTQDLVLQRAQFARVREVFERLRAEGLPVDTLSMGMSADLEAAIAEGSTIVRVGTAVFGERPKKETVG
;
A
#
# COMPACT_ATOMS: atom_id res chain seq x y z
N MET A 1 -44.55 -40.25 43.91
CA MET A 1 -44.34 -38.83 44.04
C MET A 1 -42.91 -38.56 43.53
N THR A 2 -42.80 -38.21 42.24
CA THR A 2 -41.53 -37.94 41.57
C THR A 2 -41.47 -36.43 41.40
N ASP A 3 -40.53 -35.79 42.10
CA ASP A 3 -40.30 -34.37 42.15
C ASP A 3 -39.55 -33.93 40.86
N GLY A 4 -40.29 -33.35 39.92
CA GLY A 4 -39.76 -32.83 38.66
C GLY A 4 -39.25 -31.40 38.88
N ARG A 5 -37.93 -31.24 39.16
CA ARG A 5 -37.27 -29.93 39.06
C ARG A 5 -36.93 -29.63 37.62
N GLU A 6 -37.72 -28.78 36.99
CA GLU A 6 -37.32 -28.10 35.73
C GLU A 6 -36.09 -27.22 35.97
N ALA A 7 -35.02 -27.51 35.25
CA ALA A 7 -33.84 -26.64 35.25
C ALA A 7 -34.16 -25.35 34.49
N SER A 8 -33.98 -24.21 35.14
CA SER A 8 -34.10 -22.89 34.53
C SER A 8 -33.08 -22.73 33.38
N PRO A 9 -33.46 -22.13 32.25
CA PRO A 9 -32.55 -21.88 31.14
C PRO A 9 -31.38 -20.97 31.59
N PRO A 10 -30.18 -21.15 31.02
CA PRO A 10 -29.05 -20.30 31.34
C PRO A 10 -29.33 -18.83 30.93
N PRO A 11 -28.81 -17.86 31.68
CA PRO A 11 -29.01 -16.45 31.37
C PRO A 11 -28.45 -16.10 29.98
N PRO A 12 -29.09 -15.14 29.26
CA PRO A 12 -28.57 -14.70 27.97
C PRO A 12 -27.16 -14.17 28.12
N ALA A 13 -26.29 -14.51 27.14
CA ALA A 13 -24.92 -14.01 27.10
C ALA A 13 -24.89 -12.48 27.17
N SER A 14 -24.10 -11.94 28.07
CA SER A 14 -23.91 -10.50 28.20
C SER A 14 -23.43 -9.93 26.87
N PRO A 15 -23.88 -8.73 26.46
CA PRO A 15 -23.37 -8.09 25.25
C PRO A 15 -21.86 -7.94 25.35
N GLU A 16 -21.14 -8.40 24.32
CA GLU A 16 -19.68 -8.31 24.27
C GLU A 16 -19.28 -6.84 24.41
N ASP A 17 -18.35 -6.56 25.32
CA ASP A 17 -17.82 -5.22 25.57
C ASP A 17 -17.09 -4.74 24.31
N PRO A 18 -17.52 -3.63 23.67
CA PRO A 18 -16.90 -3.14 22.42
C PRO A 18 -15.43 -2.82 22.59
N SER A 19 -14.98 -2.49 23.80
CA SER A 19 -13.56 -2.24 24.11
C SER A 19 -12.72 -3.50 24.02
N ARG A 20 -13.27 -4.64 24.42
CA ARG A 20 -12.62 -5.96 24.37
C ARG A 20 -12.55 -6.48 22.93
N ALA A 21 -13.62 -6.33 22.16
CA ALA A 21 -13.64 -6.70 20.75
C ALA A 21 -12.62 -5.90 19.93
N ALA A 22 -12.48 -4.60 20.19
CA ALA A 22 -11.46 -3.75 19.54
C ALA A 22 -10.03 -4.19 19.93
N THR A 23 -9.79 -4.55 21.20
CA THR A 23 -8.47 -5.00 21.67
C THR A 23 -8.08 -6.34 21.04
N ASP A 24 -9.00 -7.29 20.94
CA ASP A 24 -8.79 -8.59 20.31
C ASP A 24 -8.57 -8.42 18.79
N GLY A 25 -9.29 -7.52 18.14
CA GLY A 25 -9.10 -7.16 16.74
C GLY A 25 -7.70 -6.60 16.46
N HIS A 26 -7.19 -5.73 17.31
CA HIS A 26 -5.84 -5.17 17.17
C HIS A 26 -4.74 -6.21 17.46
N ALA A 27 -4.94 -7.12 18.39
CA ALA A 27 -4.00 -8.22 18.64
C ALA A 27 -3.89 -9.14 17.41
N SER A 28 -5.02 -9.53 16.83
CA SER A 28 -5.09 -10.32 15.60
C SER A 28 -4.44 -9.60 14.40
N LEU A 29 -4.61 -8.28 14.29
CA LEU A 29 -3.98 -7.44 13.25
C LEU A 29 -2.45 -7.48 13.36
N ARG A 30 -1.89 -7.34 14.56
CA ARG A 30 -0.44 -7.41 14.80
C ARG A 30 0.16 -8.78 14.43
N VAL A 31 -0.54 -9.86 14.75
CA VAL A 31 -0.12 -11.22 14.40
C VAL A 31 -0.05 -11.38 12.88
N ARG A 32 -1.10 -10.96 12.15
CA ARG A 32 -1.11 -11.02 10.69
C ARG A 32 -0.01 -10.14 10.07
N HIS A 33 0.21 -8.94 10.57
CA HIS A 33 1.28 -8.06 10.14
C HIS A 33 2.65 -8.71 10.30
N ALA A 34 2.95 -9.27 11.49
CA ALA A 34 4.21 -9.97 11.75
C ALA A 34 4.39 -11.19 10.83
N ALA A 35 3.31 -11.93 10.54
CA ALA A 35 3.35 -13.06 9.61
C ALA A 35 3.70 -12.62 8.18
N VAL A 36 3.15 -11.48 7.71
CA VAL A 36 3.49 -10.92 6.39
C VAL A 36 4.94 -10.47 6.34
N LEU A 37 5.45 -9.78 7.37
CA LEU A 37 6.86 -9.41 7.44
C LEU A 37 7.78 -10.64 7.43
N GLY A 38 7.38 -11.70 8.12
CA GLY A 38 8.09 -12.99 8.10
C GLY A 38 8.15 -13.62 6.69
N ARG A 39 7.02 -13.58 5.94
CA ARG A 39 6.97 -14.03 4.53
C ARG A 39 7.91 -13.22 3.63
N ILE A 40 7.87 -11.90 3.74
CA ILE A 40 8.75 -11.00 2.98
C ILE A 40 10.22 -11.32 3.25
N ALA A 41 10.57 -11.46 4.53
CA ALA A 41 11.94 -11.77 4.93
C ALA A 41 12.40 -13.16 4.43
N ALA A 42 11.53 -14.17 4.50
CA ALA A 42 11.82 -15.50 3.99
C ALA A 42 12.02 -15.49 2.46
N ALA A 43 11.13 -14.83 1.72
CA ALA A 43 11.22 -14.70 0.27
C ALA A 43 12.51 -13.96 -0.18
N ALA A 44 12.86 -12.87 0.50
CA ALA A 44 14.09 -12.14 0.22
C ALA A 44 15.33 -13.02 0.42
N ARG A 45 15.44 -13.70 1.56
CA ARG A 45 16.56 -14.62 1.84
C ARG A 45 16.64 -15.77 0.83
N ALA A 46 15.50 -16.33 0.43
CA ALA A 46 15.46 -17.41 -0.57
C ALA A 46 16.04 -17.00 -1.93
N CYS A 47 16.03 -15.69 -2.24
CA CYS A 47 16.61 -15.11 -3.45
C CYS A 47 18.00 -14.48 -3.22
N GLY A 48 18.63 -14.69 -2.05
CA GLY A 48 19.93 -14.09 -1.72
C GLY A 48 19.89 -12.58 -1.50
N ARG A 49 18.71 -12.00 -1.23
CA ARG A 49 18.52 -10.55 -1.01
C ARG A 49 18.44 -10.23 0.49
N ASP A 50 18.90 -9.04 0.85
CA ASP A 50 18.68 -8.50 2.20
C ASP A 50 17.18 -8.20 2.39
N PRO A 51 16.52 -8.78 3.42
CA PRO A 51 15.15 -8.45 3.77
C PRO A 51 14.88 -6.95 3.98
N ALA A 52 15.84 -6.19 4.48
CA ALA A 52 15.72 -4.75 4.68
C ALA A 52 15.56 -3.98 3.36
N GLY A 53 15.91 -4.58 2.22
CA GLY A 53 15.71 -4.02 0.88
C GLY A 53 14.28 -4.20 0.33
N VAL A 54 13.32 -4.75 1.10
CA VAL A 54 11.94 -4.96 0.68
C VAL A 54 10.97 -4.39 1.71
N ALA A 55 10.36 -3.27 1.39
CA ALA A 55 9.37 -2.62 2.26
C ALA A 55 7.96 -3.23 2.09
N LEU A 56 7.24 -3.33 3.21
CA LEU A 56 5.80 -3.60 3.20
C LEU A 56 5.02 -2.29 3.08
N LEU A 57 4.24 -2.13 2.03
CA LEU A 57 3.18 -1.13 1.93
C LEU A 57 1.87 -1.77 2.40
N ALA A 58 1.41 -1.39 3.60
CA ALA A 58 0.17 -1.89 4.18
C ALA A 58 -1.03 -1.20 3.52
N VAL A 59 -1.80 -1.94 2.72
CA VAL A 59 -2.93 -1.37 1.95
C VAL A 59 -4.16 -1.26 2.84
N SER A 60 -4.40 -0.04 3.36
CA SER A 60 -5.40 0.26 4.40
C SER A 60 -6.76 0.75 3.86
N LYS A 61 -6.96 0.70 2.53
CA LYS A 61 -8.26 1.06 1.94
C LYS A 61 -9.40 0.25 2.58
N THR A 62 -10.53 0.92 2.86
CA THR A 62 -11.71 0.38 3.53
C THR A 62 -11.58 0.05 5.02
N PHE A 63 -10.40 0.21 5.60
CA PHE A 63 -10.16 0.07 7.03
C PHE A 63 -10.07 1.45 7.69
N ASP A 64 -10.40 1.53 8.99
CA ASP A 64 -10.47 2.78 9.74
C ASP A 64 -9.09 3.29 10.20
N ALA A 65 -9.09 4.50 10.77
CA ALA A 65 -7.90 5.12 11.34
C ALA A 65 -7.33 4.35 12.55
N GLY A 66 -8.18 3.62 13.28
CA GLY A 66 -7.77 2.80 14.43
C GLY A 66 -6.86 1.65 14.00
N ALA A 67 -7.22 0.97 12.89
CA ALA A 67 -6.39 -0.11 12.33
C ALA A 67 -5.02 0.41 11.83
N VAL A 68 -5.00 1.59 11.19
CA VAL A 68 -3.74 2.25 10.78
C VAL A 68 -2.88 2.57 12.00
N LEU A 69 -3.44 3.19 13.02
CA LEU A 69 -2.73 3.54 14.25
C LEU A 69 -2.20 2.30 14.99
N ALA A 70 -2.98 1.23 15.04
CA ALA A 70 -2.57 -0.03 15.68
C ALA A 70 -1.32 -0.64 15.03
N LEU A 71 -1.14 -0.49 13.70
CA LEU A 71 0.07 -0.91 13.00
C LEU A 71 1.19 0.12 13.08
N ALA A 72 0.87 1.42 13.01
CA ALA A 72 1.87 2.48 13.07
C ALA A 72 2.64 2.46 14.41
N VAL A 73 1.98 2.17 15.53
CA VAL A 73 2.64 2.00 16.84
C VAL A 73 3.52 0.74 16.91
N CYS A 74 3.36 -0.20 15.97
CA CYS A 74 4.23 -1.37 15.82
C CYS A 74 5.38 -1.15 14.82
N GLY A 75 5.52 0.07 14.28
CA GLY A 75 6.60 0.44 13.36
C GLY A 75 6.24 0.31 11.88
N GLN A 76 4.99 0.01 11.52
CA GLN A 76 4.55 0.12 10.11
C GLN A 76 4.45 1.59 9.74
N LEU A 77 5.24 2.03 8.75
CA LEU A 77 5.25 3.43 8.34
C LEU A 77 4.45 3.67 7.05
N ASP A 78 4.56 2.80 6.07
CA ASP A 78 4.02 3.00 4.73
C ASP A 78 2.60 2.43 4.61
N PHE A 79 1.64 3.31 4.28
CA PHE A 79 0.22 2.94 4.11
C PHE A 79 -0.30 3.30 2.73
N GLY A 80 -1.00 2.36 2.09
CA GLY A 80 -1.51 2.49 0.73
C GLY A 80 -3.01 2.71 0.66
N GLU A 81 -3.44 3.71 -0.12
CA GLU A 81 -4.84 4.09 -0.31
C GLU A 81 -5.23 4.14 -1.80
N ASN A 82 -6.47 3.76 -2.09
CA ASN A 82 -7.01 3.78 -3.45
C ASN A 82 -8.03 4.90 -3.68
N TYR A 83 -8.68 5.40 -2.61
CA TYR A 83 -9.81 6.31 -2.69
C TYR A 83 -9.46 7.63 -2.01
N VAL A 84 -9.41 8.71 -2.80
CA VAL A 84 -8.94 10.02 -2.33
C VAL A 84 -9.73 10.54 -1.13
N GLN A 85 -11.08 10.51 -1.20
CA GLN A 85 -11.92 11.06 -0.14
C GLN A 85 -11.78 10.30 1.19
N GLU A 86 -11.77 8.96 1.11
CA GLU A 86 -11.52 8.09 2.26
C GLU A 86 -10.16 8.36 2.88
N ALA A 87 -9.13 8.46 2.04
CA ALA A 87 -7.76 8.69 2.49
C ALA A 87 -7.58 10.06 3.18
N LEU A 88 -8.22 11.12 2.65
CA LEU A 88 -8.18 12.45 3.26
C LEU A 88 -8.76 12.45 4.67
N ALA A 89 -9.95 11.90 4.85
CA ALA A 89 -10.61 11.79 6.15
C ALA A 89 -9.77 10.96 7.14
N LYS A 90 -9.32 9.79 6.70
CA LYS A 90 -8.49 8.86 7.48
C LYS A 90 -7.17 9.49 7.91
N ARG A 91 -6.48 10.17 6.98
CA ARG A 91 -5.21 10.85 7.27
C ARG A 91 -5.36 11.94 8.33
N THR A 92 -6.44 12.74 8.25
CA THR A 92 -6.73 13.77 9.26
C THR A 92 -6.91 13.12 10.63
N GLU A 93 -7.78 12.12 10.74
CA GLU A 93 -8.03 11.41 12.00
C GLU A 93 -6.76 10.74 12.56
N VAL A 94 -5.98 10.06 11.70
CA VAL A 94 -4.70 9.47 12.10
C VAL A 94 -3.75 10.54 12.60
N GLY A 95 -3.62 11.67 11.89
CA GLY A 95 -2.72 12.77 12.27
C GLY A 95 -3.09 13.38 13.64
N ASP A 96 -4.37 13.59 13.89
CA ASP A 96 -4.84 14.15 15.15
C ASP A 96 -4.60 13.17 16.32
N ARG A 97 -4.94 11.92 16.15
CA ARG A 97 -4.74 10.88 17.15
C ARG A 97 -3.25 10.54 17.36
N TRP A 98 -2.42 10.66 16.32
CA TRP A 98 -0.97 10.45 16.40
C TRP A 98 -0.29 11.48 17.30
N ARG A 99 -0.69 12.76 17.22
CA ARG A 99 -0.18 13.84 18.09
C ARG A 99 -0.54 13.66 19.56
N LEU A 100 -1.62 12.94 19.85
CA LEU A 100 -2.11 12.66 21.21
C LEU A 100 -1.51 11.38 21.80
N GLN A 101 -0.70 10.62 21.05
CA GLN A 101 -0.03 9.44 21.60
C GLN A 101 0.91 9.85 22.72
N PRO A 102 0.87 9.17 23.90
CA PRO A 102 1.80 9.45 24.98
C PRO A 102 3.23 9.32 24.47
N ALA A 103 4.06 10.30 24.80
CA ALA A 103 5.40 10.47 24.27
C ALA A 103 6.24 9.20 24.39
N ARG A 104 6.29 8.41 23.34
CA ARG A 104 7.45 7.59 23.03
C ARG A 104 8.58 8.57 22.69
N ARG A 105 9.83 8.16 22.85
CA ARG A 105 10.97 9.06 22.59
C ARG A 105 10.78 9.79 21.25
N PRO A 106 11.12 11.09 21.15
CA PRO A 106 10.89 11.90 19.94
C PRO A 106 11.41 11.28 18.64
N ASP A 107 12.45 10.45 18.72
CA ASP A 107 13.05 9.68 17.64
C ASP A 107 12.21 8.47 17.18
N GLN A 108 11.17 8.08 17.93
CA GLN A 108 10.28 6.95 17.64
C GLN A 108 8.92 7.36 17.06
N LEU A 109 8.66 8.66 16.92
CA LEU A 109 7.39 9.20 16.41
C LEU A 109 7.50 9.63 14.94
N VAL A 110 7.95 8.73 14.07
CA VAL A 110 7.85 8.98 12.63
C VAL A 110 6.38 8.82 12.22
N PRO A 111 5.75 9.87 11.68
CA PRO A 111 4.36 9.78 11.25
C PRO A 111 4.21 8.82 10.06
N PRO A 112 3.01 8.23 9.89
CA PRO A 112 2.71 7.41 8.72
C PRO A 112 2.97 8.14 7.40
N VAL A 113 3.58 7.43 6.45
CA VAL A 113 3.81 7.86 5.07
C VAL A 113 2.65 7.36 4.21
N TRP A 114 2.07 8.26 3.42
CA TRP A 114 0.85 7.96 2.67
C TRP A 114 1.12 7.78 1.18
N HIS A 115 0.77 6.62 0.67
CA HIS A 115 0.93 6.24 -0.73
C HIS A 115 -0.42 6.16 -1.43
N PHE A 116 -0.59 6.93 -2.49
CA PHE A 116 -1.73 6.74 -3.39
C PHE A 116 -1.40 5.67 -4.43
N ILE A 117 -2.20 4.61 -4.44
CA ILE A 117 -2.00 3.45 -5.33
C ILE A 117 -3.23 3.14 -6.19
N GLY A 118 -4.27 3.98 -6.11
CA GLY A 118 -5.48 3.85 -6.92
C GLY A 118 -5.33 4.47 -8.31
N PRO A 119 -6.31 4.25 -9.22
CA PRO A 119 -6.28 4.85 -10.55
C PRO A 119 -6.39 6.37 -10.49
N LEU A 120 -5.56 7.06 -11.30
CA LEU A 120 -5.48 8.50 -11.33
C LEU A 120 -6.46 9.11 -12.35
N GLN A 121 -7.48 9.76 -11.83
CA GLN A 121 -8.35 10.65 -12.61
C GLN A 121 -7.77 12.08 -12.63
N SER A 122 -7.71 12.71 -13.80
CA SER A 122 -7.12 14.05 -13.96
C SER A 122 -7.77 15.15 -13.11
N ASN A 123 -9.06 15.00 -12.76
CA ASN A 123 -9.77 15.92 -11.87
C ASN A 123 -9.50 15.71 -10.37
N LYS A 124 -8.82 14.63 -10.00
CA LYS A 124 -8.46 14.28 -8.61
C LYS A 124 -6.97 14.51 -8.28
N THR A 125 -6.17 15.02 -9.22
CA THR A 125 -4.72 15.20 -9.02
C THR A 125 -4.39 16.22 -7.94
N ARG A 126 -5.15 17.31 -7.79
CA ARG A 126 -4.87 18.35 -6.79
C ARG A 126 -4.88 17.82 -5.34
N PRO A 127 -5.98 17.24 -4.82
CA PRO A 127 -5.97 16.71 -3.45
C PRO A 127 -4.92 15.62 -3.25
N ILE A 128 -4.57 14.86 -4.28
CA ILE A 128 -3.48 13.86 -4.20
C ILE A 128 -2.13 14.58 -4.07
N ALA A 129 -1.83 15.56 -4.91
CA ALA A 129 -0.58 16.31 -4.87
C ALA A 129 -0.38 17.08 -3.54
N GLU A 130 -1.45 17.58 -2.95
CA GLU A 130 -1.42 18.34 -1.70
C GLU A 130 -1.31 17.47 -0.44
N THR A 131 -1.60 16.13 -0.55
CA THR A 131 -1.81 15.32 0.64
C THR A 131 -0.89 14.11 0.73
N PHE A 132 -0.64 13.42 -0.38
CA PHE A 132 0.14 12.18 -0.35
C PHE A 132 1.65 12.44 -0.43
N ASP A 133 2.42 11.48 0.06
CA ASP A 133 3.89 11.50 0.00
C ASP A 133 4.38 10.75 -1.24
N TRP A 134 3.61 9.74 -1.67
CA TRP A 134 3.89 8.90 -2.83
C TRP A 134 2.66 8.73 -3.72
N VAL A 135 2.92 8.57 -5.03
CA VAL A 135 1.92 8.18 -6.03
C VAL A 135 2.51 7.09 -6.91
N HIS A 136 1.88 5.91 -6.94
CA HIS A 136 2.41 4.77 -7.67
C HIS A 136 1.79 4.58 -9.07
N SER A 137 0.75 5.32 -9.40
CA SER A 137 -0.11 5.06 -10.57
C SER A 137 -0.03 6.15 -11.65
N VAL A 138 1.14 6.77 -11.82
CA VAL A 138 1.35 7.75 -12.91
C VAL A 138 1.55 7.00 -14.22
N ASP A 139 0.63 7.19 -15.17
CA ASP A 139 0.60 6.45 -16.44
C ASP A 139 0.75 7.33 -17.69
N ARG A 140 0.75 8.67 -17.54
CA ARG A 140 0.79 9.62 -18.66
C ARG A 140 1.30 11.01 -18.25
N GLU A 141 1.88 11.70 -19.21
CA GLU A 141 2.47 13.03 -19.04
C GLU A 141 1.50 14.05 -18.43
N LYS A 142 0.26 14.11 -18.93
CA LYS A 142 -0.76 15.06 -18.44
C LYS A 142 -0.98 14.96 -16.93
N VAL A 143 -0.99 13.74 -16.39
CA VAL A 143 -1.14 13.51 -14.95
C VAL A 143 0.11 13.96 -14.20
N ALA A 144 1.30 13.60 -14.70
CA ALA A 144 2.57 14.00 -14.08
C ALA A 144 2.72 15.52 -13.99
N ARG A 145 2.45 16.24 -15.09
CA ARG A 145 2.50 17.71 -15.10
C ARG A 145 1.53 18.34 -14.09
N ARG A 146 0.28 17.86 -14.04
CA ARG A 146 -0.70 18.35 -13.07
C ARG A 146 -0.29 18.10 -11.63
N LEU A 147 0.26 16.93 -11.31
CA LEU A 147 0.78 16.63 -9.98
C LEU A 147 1.92 17.59 -9.61
N SER A 148 2.87 17.83 -10.54
CA SER A 148 3.96 18.77 -10.33
C SER A 148 3.47 20.21 -10.11
N GLU A 149 2.58 20.70 -10.96
CA GLU A 149 2.01 22.06 -10.87
C GLU A 149 1.23 22.28 -9.58
N GLN A 150 0.51 21.25 -9.12
CA GLN A 150 -0.39 21.31 -7.97
C GLN A 150 0.29 20.95 -6.64
N ARG A 151 1.51 20.41 -6.66
CA ARG A 151 2.27 20.14 -5.44
C ARG A 151 2.68 21.46 -4.79
N PRO A 152 2.29 21.73 -3.53
CA PRO A 152 2.70 22.95 -2.82
C PRO A 152 4.22 23.03 -2.69
N ALA A 153 4.79 24.22 -2.88
CA ALA A 153 6.24 24.46 -2.74
C ALA A 153 6.73 24.26 -1.30
N SER A 154 5.84 24.33 -0.32
CA SER A 154 6.15 24.07 1.11
C SER A 154 6.28 22.58 1.44
N LEU A 155 5.86 21.69 0.55
CA LEU A 155 5.99 20.24 0.74
C LEU A 155 7.22 19.70 -0.01
N ALA A 156 7.81 18.65 0.52
CA ALA A 156 8.85 17.89 -0.19
C ALA A 156 8.33 17.40 -1.55
N PRO A 157 9.20 17.23 -2.56
CA PRO A 157 8.80 16.69 -3.85
C PRO A 157 8.01 15.38 -3.71
N LEU A 158 6.91 15.27 -4.46
CA LEU A 158 6.06 14.08 -4.46
C LEU A 158 6.84 12.92 -5.09
N GLN A 159 6.97 11.81 -4.34
CA GLN A 159 7.61 10.61 -4.84
C GLN A 159 6.67 9.90 -5.83
N VAL A 160 7.13 9.57 -7.03
CA VAL A 160 6.26 8.97 -8.05
C VAL A 160 6.87 7.72 -8.68
N CYS A 161 6.01 6.72 -8.91
CA CYS A 161 6.31 5.59 -9.78
C CYS A 161 5.46 5.66 -11.04
N ILE A 162 6.01 5.22 -12.16
CA ILE A 162 5.25 5.02 -13.39
C ILE A 162 4.56 3.66 -13.31
N GLN A 163 3.25 3.64 -13.51
CA GLN A 163 2.50 2.40 -13.64
C GLN A 163 2.70 1.84 -15.04
N VAL A 164 3.24 0.61 -15.12
CA VAL A 164 3.49 -0.09 -16.38
C VAL A 164 2.39 -1.12 -16.63
N ASP A 165 1.83 -1.14 -17.83
CA ASP A 165 0.96 -2.23 -18.26
C ASP A 165 1.82 -3.37 -18.82
N VAL A 166 1.85 -4.49 -18.10
CA VAL A 166 2.53 -5.73 -18.52
C VAL A 166 1.56 -6.82 -18.94
N SER A 167 0.26 -6.55 -18.88
CA SER A 167 -0.77 -7.53 -19.23
C SER A 167 -1.09 -7.55 -20.72
N GLY A 168 -0.84 -6.46 -21.45
CA GLY A 168 -1.23 -6.28 -22.84
C GLY A 168 -2.75 -6.18 -23.06
N GLU A 169 -3.54 -6.00 -22.00
CA GLU A 169 -5.00 -5.85 -22.08
C GLU A 169 -5.34 -4.37 -22.23
N ALA A 170 -5.92 -3.97 -23.35
CA ALA A 170 -6.28 -2.58 -23.67
C ALA A 170 -7.20 -1.87 -22.64
N THR A 171 -7.81 -2.61 -21.72
CA THR A 171 -8.71 -2.09 -20.68
C THR A 171 -8.00 -1.78 -19.37
N LYS A 172 -6.71 -2.15 -19.20
CA LYS A 172 -5.95 -1.89 -17.98
C LYS A 172 -5.25 -0.55 -18.03
N SER A 173 -5.18 0.10 -16.86
CA SER A 173 -4.42 1.34 -16.68
C SER A 173 -2.93 1.04 -16.65
N GLY A 174 -2.13 1.89 -17.28
CA GLY A 174 -0.67 1.82 -17.28
C GLY A 174 -0.09 2.37 -18.57
N CYS A 175 1.18 2.73 -18.50
CA CYS A 175 1.99 3.14 -19.64
C CYS A 175 2.51 1.87 -20.34
N ALA A 176 2.49 1.83 -21.65
CA ALA A 176 3.12 0.73 -22.40
C ALA A 176 4.63 0.68 -22.09
N PRO A 177 5.23 -0.51 -21.97
CA PRO A 177 6.65 -0.65 -21.64
C PRO A 177 7.60 0.13 -22.54
N GLU A 178 7.29 0.26 -23.81
CA GLU A 178 8.04 1.02 -24.82
C GLU A 178 7.98 2.53 -24.60
N ASP A 179 6.89 3.06 -24.03
CA ASP A 179 6.68 4.49 -23.77
C ASP A 179 7.26 4.94 -22.42
N VAL A 180 7.56 4.00 -21.51
CA VAL A 180 8.08 4.30 -20.17
C VAL A 180 9.33 5.17 -20.18
N PRO A 181 10.37 4.94 -21.02
CA PRO A 181 11.56 5.77 -21.02
C PRO A 181 11.29 7.24 -21.36
N ALA A 182 10.38 7.48 -22.31
CA ALA A 182 10.00 8.86 -22.67
C ALA A 182 9.27 9.56 -21.50
N LEU A 183 8.30 8.88 -20.90
CA LEU A 183 7.57 9.41 -19.74
C LEU A 183 8.51 9.63 -18.53
N ALA A 184 9.45 8.72 -18.29
CA ALA A 184 10.41 8.81 -17.20
C ALA A 184 11.30 10.06 -17.32
N ARG A 185 11.82 10.38 -18.52
CA ARG A 185 12.62 11.59 -18.76
C ARG A 185 11.79 12.86 -18.53
N ILE A 186 10.53 12.87 -18.95
CA ILE A 186 9.60 13.99 -18.69
C ILE A 186 9.43 14.19 -17.18
N ILE A 187 9.11 13.12 -16.45
CA ILE A 187 8.89 13.19 -14.99
C ILE A 187 10.16 13.64 -14.25
N ALA A 188 11.32 13.14 -14.64
CA ALA A 188 12.60 13.51 -14.04
C ALA A 188 12.92 14.99 -14.17
N GLY A 189 12.39 15.67 -15.21
CA GLY A 189 12.51 17.11 -15.42
C GLY A 189 11.45 17.98 -14.69
N LEU A 190 10.48 17.38 -14.00
CA LEU A 190 9.41 18.12 -13.33
C LEU A 190 9.82 18.54 -11.89
N PRO A 191 9.79 19.84 -11.55
CA PRO A 191 10.51 20.39 -10.40
C PRO A 191 9.98 19.94 -9.03
N ARG A 192 8.73 19.50 -8.92
CA ARG A 192 8.11 19.10 -7.65
C ARG A 192 7.75 17.63 -7.58
N LEU A 193 8.30 16.86 -8.53
CA LEU A 193 8.22 15.41 -8.53
C LEU A 193 9.63 14.81 -8.34
N ARG A 194 9.67 13.62 -7.76
CA ARG A 194 10.85 12.77 -7.73
C ARG A 194 10.49 11.41 -8.31
N LEU A 195 10.99 11.12 -9.49
CA LEU A 195 10.85 9.79 -10.08
C LEU A 195 11.61 8.78 -9.22
N ARG A 196 10.90 7.73 -8.76
CA ARG A 196 11.48 6.68 -7.94
C ARG A 196 11.57 5.35 -8.69
N GLY A 197 10.73 5.12 -9.67
CA GLY A 197 10.77 3.87 -10.41
C GLY A 197 9.43 3.47 -11.00
N LEU A 198 9.15 2.18 -10.97
CA LEU A 198 8.01 1.58 -11.64
C LEU A 198 7.04 0.90 -10.66
N MET A 199 5.78 0.83 -11.07
CA MET A 199 4.74 0.04 -10.41
C MET A 199 4.03 -0.84 -11.44
N ALA A 200 3.70 -2.07 -11.05
CA ALA A 200 2.89 -2.93 -11.90
C ALA A 200 1.88 -3.75 -11.10
N ILE A 201 0.73 -4.02 -11.75
CA ILE A 201 -0.30 -4.95 -11.29
C ILE A 201 -0.52 -5.94 -12.44
N PRO A 202 0.21 -7.07 -12.47
CA PRO A 202 0.06 -8.07 -13.53
C PRO A 202 -1.33 -8.72 -13.54
N ALA A 203 -1.60 -9.49 -14.59
CA ALA A 203 -2.77 -10.36 -14.63
C ALA A 203 -2.67 -11.43 -13.52
N PRO A 204 -3.74 -11.68 -12.75
CA PRO A 204 -3.72 -12.71 -11.71
C PRO A 204 -3.55 -14.10 -12.33
N THR A 205 -2.63 -14.88 -11.77
CA THR A 205 -2.39 -16.28 -12.14
C THR A 205 -1.88 -17.07 -10.95
N GLN A 206 -2.12 -18.38 -10.92
CA GLN A 206 -1.55 -19.31 -9.95
C GLN A 206 -0.25 -19.97 -10.46
N ASP A 207 0.08 -19.78 -11.72
CA ASP A 207 1.32 -20.27 -12.32
C ASP A 207 2.50 -19.38 -11.90
N LEU A 208 3.38 -19.92 -11.08
CA LEU A 208 4.56 -19.22 -10.57
C LEU A 208 5.52 -18.79 -11.69
N VAL A 209 5.66 -19.58 -12.75
CA VAL A 209 6.53 -19.26 -13.88
C VAL A 209 5.98 -18.05 -14.63
N LEU A 210 4.66 -18.01 -14.84
CA LEU A 210 4.00 -16.87 -15.49
C LEU A 210 4.02 -15.63 -14.60
N GLN A 211 3.80 -15.77 -13.27
CA GLN A 211 3.96 -14.65 -12.32
C GLN A 211 5.35 -14.03 -12.46
N ARG A 212 6.40 -14.83 -12.39
CA ARG A 212 7.78 -14.37 -12.50
C ARG A 212 8.07 -13.72 -13.84
N ALA A 213 7.60 -14.31 -14.93
CA ALA A 213 7.79 -13.75 -16.28
C ALA A 213 7.16 -12.35 -16.42
N GLN A 214 5.97 -12.13 -15.83
CA GLN A 214 5.32 -10.82 -15.83
C GLN A 214 6.14 -9.78 -15.03
N PHE A 215 6.65 -10.12 -13.85
CA PHE A 215 7.49 -9.23 -13.06
C PHE A 215 8.86 -8.99 -13.67
N ALA A 216 9.45 -9.99 -14.34
CA ALA A 216 10.71 -9.86 -15.05
C ALA A 216 10.65 -8.79 -16.15
N ARG A 217 9.52 -8.70 -16.89
CA ARG A 217 9.32 -7.61 -17.88
C ARG A 217 9.39 -6.22 -17.25
N VAL A 218 8.83 -6.04 -16.04
CA VAL A 218 8.91 -4.75 -15.34
C VAL A 218 10.36 -4.47 -14.92
N ARG A 219 11.07 -5.48 -14.41
CA ARG A 219 12.48 -5.37 -14.05
C ARG A 219 13.34 -4.98 -15.26
N GLU A 220 13.13 -5.58 -16.42
CA GLU A 220 13.88 -5.26 -17.65
C GLU A 220 13.72 -3.79 -18.03
N VAL A 221 12.50 -3.24 -17.96
CA VAL A 221 12.25 -1.81 -18.20
C VAL A 221 12.96 -0.95 -17.15
N PHE A 222 12.89 -1.35 -15.88
CA PHE A 222 13.55 -0.64 -14.78
C PHE A 222 15.08 -0.60 -14.94
N GLU A 223 15.71 -1.73 -15.28
CA GLU A 223 17.16 -1.78 -15.53
C GLU A 223 17.56 -0.94 -16.74
N ARG A 224 16.72 -0.86 -17.77
CA ARG A 224 16.94 0.06 -18.90
C ARG A 224 16.97 1.51 -18.45
N LEU A 225 16.02 1.94 -17.61
CA LEU A 225 16.00 3.30 -17.07
C LEU A 225 17.27 3.61 -16.26
N ARG A 226 17.74 2.65 -15.47
CA ARG A 226 19.00 2.78 -14.72
C ARG A 226 20.21 2.90 -15.64
N ALA A 227 20.27 2.09 -16.68
CA ALA A 227 21.35 2.14 -17.67
C ALA A 227 21.37 3.47 -18.44
N GLU A 228 20.20 4.12 -18.60
CA GLU A 228 20.08 5.47 -19.16
C GLU A 228 20.44 6.58 -18.15
N GLY A 229 20.87 6.24 -16.93
CA GLY A 229 21.26 7.19 -15.89
C GLY A 229 20.13 7.84 -15.12
N LEU A 230 18.88 7.34 -15.23
CA LEU A 230 17.76 7.85 -14.45
C LEU A 230 17.87 7.36 -12.99
N PRO A 231 17.61 8.24 -12.00
CA PRO A 231 17.80 7.94 -10.58
C PRO A 231 16.62 7.12 -10.01
N VAL A 232 16.38 5.94 -10.58
CA VAL A 232 15.30 5.04 -10.14
C VAL A 232 15.84 3.97 -9.20
N ASP A 233 15.11 3.71 -8.11
CA ASP A 233 15.48 2.80 -7.02
C ASP A 233 14.31 1.91 -6.54
N THR A 234 13.11 2.10 -7.09
CA THR A 234 11.89 1.48 -6.57
C THR A 234 11.17 0.62 -7.62
N LEU A 235 10.93 -0.64 -7.27
CA LEU A 235 9.99 -1.53 -7.96
C LEU A 235 8.83 -1.85 -7.01
N SER A 236 7.68 -1.18 -7.23
CA SER A 236 6.46 -1.42 -6.47
C SER A 236 5.62 -2.49 -7.17
N MET A 237 5.81 -3.74 -6.81
CA MET A 237 5.12 -4.87 -7.41
C MET A 237 5.00 -6.04 -6.43
N GLY A 238 3.98 -6.89 -6.61
CA GLY A 238 3.65 -7.99 -5.70
C GLY A 238 2.58 -7.61 -4.67
N MET A 239 1.65 -8.52 -4.50
CA MET A 239 0.53 -8.47 -3.56
C MET A 239 0.47 -9.77 -2.73
N SER A 240 -0.59 -9.97 -1.95
CA SER A 240 -0.71 -11.13 -1.04
C SER A 240 -0.52 -12.49 -1.72
N ALA A 241 -0.89 -12.63 -3.00
CA ALA A 241 -0.89 -13.90 -3.73
C ALA A 241 0.41 -14.17 -4.53
N ASP A 242 1.24 -13.13 -4.77
CA ASP A 242 2.37 -13.19 -5.69
C ASP A 242 3.63 -12.46 -5.19
N LEU A 243 3.66 -12.11 -3.88
CA LEU A 243 4.77 -11.34 -3.32
C LEU A 243 6.12 -12.08 -3.41
N GLU A 244 6.12 -13.40 -3.28
CA GLU A 244 7.34 -14.22 -3.39
C GLU A 244 7.93 -14.13 -4.80
N ALA A 245 7.09 -14.27 -5.83
CA ALA A 245 7.50 -14.11 -7.23
C ALA A 245 8.00 -12.69 -7.52
N ALA A 246 7.30 -11.67 -7.01
CA ALA A 246 7.71 -10.27 -7.17
C ALA A 246 9.06 -9.98 -6.50
N ILE A 247 9.28 -10.49 -5.29
CA ILE A 247 10.55 -10.34 -4.55
C ILE A 247 11.69 -11.02 -5.32
N ALA A 248 11.45 -12.22 -5.87
CA ALA A 248 12.44 -12.91 -6.69
C ALA A 248 12.84 -12.12 -7.94
N GLU A 249 11.93 -11.32 -8.48
CA GLU A 249 12.16 -10.44 -9.63
C GLU A 249 12.54 -9.00 -9.25
N GLY A 250 12.99 -8.78 -8.01
CA GLY A 250 13.61 -7.51 -7.61
C GLY A 250 12.67 -6.48 -6.98
N SER A 251 11.42 -6.82 -6.64
CA SER A 251 10.52 -5.90 -5.93
C SER A 251 11.21 -5.28 -4.71
N THR A 252 11.04 -3.96 -4.53
CA THR A 252 11.50 -3.21 -3.36
C THR A 252 10.35 -2.78 -2.47
N ILE A 253 9.11 -2.79 -3.00
CA ILE A 253 7.88 -2.53 -2.23
C ILE A 253 6.84 -3.56 -2.62
N VAL A 254 6.36 -4.35 -1.66
CA VAL A 254 5.20 -5.22 -1.83
C VAL A 254 3.95 -4.59 -1.18
N ARG A 255 2.78 -4.69 -1.84
CA ARG A 255 1.54 -4.04 -1.44
C ARG A 255 0.55 -5.07 -0.92
N VAL A 256 0.39 -5.15 0.39
CA VAL A 256 -0.39 -6.20 1.03
C VAL A 256 -1.56 -5.60 1.83
N GLY A 257 -2.77 -5.98 1.49
CA GLY A 257 -4.00 -5.57 2.18
C GLY A 257 -4.59 -6.69 3.01
N THR A 258 -5.31 -7.62 2.37
CA THR A 258 -6.08 -8.68 3.03
C THR A 258 -5.24 -9.54 3.98
N ALA A 259 -4.01 -9.88 3.63
CA ALA A 259 -3.16 -10.68 4.51
C ALA A 259 -2.71 -9.92 5.77
N VAL A 260 -2.72 -8.58 5.78
CA VAL A 260 -2.41 -7.73 6.94
C VAL A 260 -3.68 -7.41 7.72
N PHE A 261 -4.68 -6.82 7.05
CA PHE A 261 -5.87 -6.28 7.73
C PHE A 261 -6.98 -7.32 7.94
N GLY A 262 -6.97 -8.42 7.19
CA GLY A 262 -8.04 -9.41 7.16
C GLY A 262 -9.08 -9.11 6.06
N GLU A 263 -10.20 -9.80 6.13
CA GLU A 263 -11.33 -9.56 5.23
C GLU A 263 -11.92 -8.16 5.44
N ARG A 264 -12.40 -7.57 4.36
CA ARG A 264 -13.02 -6.24 4.42
C ARG A 264 -14.31 -6.30 5.23
N PRO A 265 -14.58 -5.31 6.10
CA PRO A 265 -15.87 -5.19 6.74
C PRO A 265 -16.95 -5.10 5.66
N LYS A 266 -17.98 -5.93 5.77
CA LYS A 266 -19.16 -5.85 4.89
C LYS A 266 -19.77 -4.47 5.10
N LYS A 267 -19.94 -3.68 4.03
CA LYS A 267 -20.75 -2.46 4.11
C LYS A 267 -22.17 -2.90 4.50
N GLU A 268 -22.61 -2.49 5.67
CA GLU A 268 -24.03 -2.54 5.99
C GLU A 268 -24.75 -1.67 4.96
N THR A 269 -25.54 -2.31 4.12
CA THR A 269 -26.45 -1.60 3.22
C THR A 269 -27.56 -1.04 4.12
N VAL A 270 -27.42 0.24 4.49
CA VAL A 270 -28.52 0.98 5.09
C VAL A 270 -29.57 1.08 4.00
N GLY A 271 -30.68 0.29 4.16
CA GLY A 271 -31.83 0.29 3.30
C GLY A 271 -32.70 1.54 3.47
#